data_d1095cc40bf075c464fc1bd311b0e6d4
#
_entry.id   d1095cc40bf075c464fc1bd311b0e6d4
#
_cell.length_a   1.000
_cell.length_b   1.000
_cell.length_c   1.000
_cell.angle_alpha   90.00
_cell.angle_beta   90.00
_cell.angle_gamma   90.00
#
_symmetry.space_group_name_H-M   'P 1'
#
loop_
_entity.id
_entity.type
_entity.pdbx_description
1 polymer ?
#
loop_
_entity_poly.entity_id
_entity_poly.type
_entity_poly.pdbx_seq_one_letter_code
_entity_poly.pdbx_strand_id
1 'polypeptide(L)'
;MINEPVSIVSDDFQNAWLNAVRRLMNSCWELRNLVVQVRNPHALEQSLHDEVEAFAKAQGILRPKQVAYTIFPHKLYERKGDATRLFAAYNNTRGMFDRVKTGWGTYFRRMTNYETRKGPVNQLENIIRAIRGRENLSRAAYTVLIQVPGGETVRPLGGPCLNYIAIQAEPAQRHRRLMIGLLAVYRNHDFLERAYGNYWGLCNLLMFLAREVRATPGPLTCVSSHAYVGAKKMALRRFVEGL
;
A
#
# COMPACT_ATOMS: atom_id res chain seq x y z
N MET A 1 -17.46 -20.00 10.49
CA MET A 1 -18.26 -18.75 10.67
C MET A 1 -17.42 -17.61 10.13
N ILE A 2 -17.98 -16.72 9.31
CA ILE A 2 -17.34 -15.46 8.94
C ILE A 2 -17.51 -14.56 10.17
N ASN A 3 -16.41 -14.21 10.81
CA ASN A 3 -16.41 -13.34 11.99
C ASN A 3 -16.76 -11.90 11.60
N GLU A 4 -17.26 -11.14 12.57
CA GLU A 4 -17.45 -9.69 12.40
C GLU A 4 -16.17 -8.99 11.97
N PRO A 5 -16.26 -7.91 11.19
CA PRO A 5 -15.09 -7.13 10.78
C PRO A 5 -14.33 -6.60 12.00
N VAL A 6 -13.02 -6.76 12.00
CA VAL A 6 -12.14 -6.17 13.02
C VAL A 6 -11.63 -4.82 12.50
N SER A 7 -11.87 -3.75 13.28
CA SER A 7 -11.39 -2.41 12.94
C SER A 7 -10.28 -1.97 13.89
N ILE A 8 -9.20 -1.43 13.33
CA ILE A 8 -8.05 -0.87 14.05
C ILE A 8 -7.79 0.53 13.50
N VAL A 9 -7.67 1.52 14.38
CA VAL A 9 -7.31 2.89 14.04
C VAL A 9 -6.04 3.25 14.82
N SER A 10 -5.03 3.74 14.12
CA SER A 10 -3.75 4.18 14.72
C SER A 10 -3.28 5.47 14.07
N ASP A 11 -2.43 6.20 14.78
CA ASP A 11 -1.91 7.47 14.25
C ASP A 11 -0.90 7.24 13.14
N ASP A 12 -0.05 6.24 13.23
CA ASP A 12 0.96 5.88 12.24
C ASP A 12 0.82 4.43 11.76
N PHE A 13 1.51 4.10 10.68
CA PHE A 13 1.42 2.77 10.07
C PHE A 13 2.14 1.68 10.88
N GLN A 14 3.12 2.04 11.69
CA GLN A 14 3.92 1.12 12.49
C GLN A 14 3.10 0.59 13.67
N ASN A 15 2.47 1.50 14.40
CA ASN A 15 1.51 1.15 15.45
C ASN A 15 0.27 0.44 14.88
N ALA A 16 -0.19 0.83 13.69
CA ALA A 16 -1.25 0.13 12.99
C ALA A 16 -0.90 -1.34 12.72
N TRP A 17 0.32 -1.60 12.23
CA TRP A 17 0.82 -2.95 12.01
C TRP A 17 0.98 -3.74 13.32
N LEU A 18 1.59 -3.14 14.34
CA LEU A 18 1.75 -3.77 15.66
C LEU A 18 0.43 -4.19 16.29
N ASN A 19 -0.56 -3.28 16.29
CA ASN A 19 -1.89 -3.56 16.83
C ASN A 19 -2.59 -4.67 16.04
N ALA A 20 -2.43 -4.70 14.72
CA ALA A 20 -2.96 -5.77 13.89
C ALA A 20 -2.28 -7.12 14.16
N VAL A 21 -0.95 -7.15 14.33
CA VAL A 21 -0.22 -8.37 14.71
C VAL A 21 -0.67 -8.87 16.08
N ARG A 22 -0.78 -7.99 17.09
CA ARG A 22 -1.28 -8.35 18.42
C ARG A 22 -2.70 -8.95 18.35
N ARG A 23 -3.55 -8.38 17.49
CA ARG A 23 -4.90 -8.93 17.28
C ARG A 23 -4.86 -10.30 16.60
N LEU A 24 -4.00 -10.52 15.62
CA LEU A 24 -3.77 -11.81 14.95
C LEU A 24 -3.25 -12.87 15.94
N MET A 25 -2.30 -12.50 16.83
CA MET A 25 -1.78 -13.38 17.88
C MET A 25 -2.92 -13.95 18.77
N ASN A 26 -3.93 -13.13 19.05
CA ASN A 26 -5.09 -13.49 19.87
C ASN A 26 -6.24 -14.14 19.07
N SER A 27 -6.07 -14.33 17.76
CA SER A 27 -7.10 -14.86 16.85
C SER A 27 -6.57 -16.02 16.00
N CYS A 28 -5.82 -16.92 16.61
CA CYS A 28 -5.20 -18.07 15.93
C CYS A 28 -4.35 -17.70 14.71
N TRP A 29 -3.82 -16.46 14.66
CA TRP A 29 -2.99 -15.90 13.59
C TRP A 29 -3.73 -15.71 12.25
N GLU A 30 -5.03 -15.60 12.29
CA GLU A 30 -5.87 -15.40 11.11
C GLU A 30 -7.09 -14.53 11.45
N LEU A 31 -7.40 -13.56 10.57
CA LEU A 31 -8.58 -12.72 10.64
C LEU A 31 -9.22 -12.58 9.27
N ARG A 32 -10.53 -12.54 9.23
CA ARG A 32 -11.32 -12.16 8.05
C ARG A 32 -11.79 -10.71 8.19
N ASN A 33 -11.79 -9.97 7.07
CA ASN A 33 -12.29 -8.61 7.00
C ASN A 33 -11.63 -7.67 8.04
N LEU A 34 -10.29 -7.69 8.11
CA LEU A 34 -9.54 -6.74 8.93
C LEU A 34 -9.49 -5.38 8.23
N VAL A 35 -9.96 -4.34 8.92
CA VAL A 35 -9.90 -2.94 8.48
C VAL A 35 -8.88 -2.21 9.35
N VAL A 36 -7.88 -1.60 8.73
CA VAL A 36 -6.83 -0.83 9.41
C VAL A 36 -6.83 0.58 8.86
N GLN A 37 -6.91 1.59 9.73
CA GLN A 37 -6.80 3.00 9.36
C GLN A 37 -5.56 3.62 10.00
N VAL A 38 -4.76 4.31 9.18
CA VAL A 38 -3.62 5.15 9.58
C VAL A 38 -4.01 6.61 9.39
N ARG A 39 -3.99 7.40 10.47
CA ARG A 39 -4.39 8.82 10.45
C ARG A 39 -3.32 9.71 9.84
N ASN A 40 -2.04 9.48 10.21
CA ASN A 40 -0.89 10.28 9.81
C ASN A 40 0.08 9.48 8.93
N PRO A 41 -0.12 9.42 7.62
CA PRO A 41 0.69 8.59 6.71
C PRO A 41 2.16 9.03 6.60
N HIS A 42 2.50 10.22 7.10
CA HIS A 42 3.87 10.75 7.08
C HIS A 42 4.68 10.39 8.34
N ALA A 43 4.04 9.91 9.40
CA ALA A 43 4.73 9.58 10.64
C ALA A 43 5.54 8.31 10.48
N LEU A 44 6.81 8.37 10.86
CA LEU A 44 7.76 7.25 10.89
C LEU A 44 8.66 7.40 12.13
N GLU A 45 8.61 6.41 13.02
CA GLU A 45 9.56 6.26 14.11
C GLU A 45 10.75 5.44 13.62
N GLN A 46 11.92 6.07 13.56
CA GLN A 46 13.09 5.46 12.93
C GLN A 46 13.62 4.25 13.72
N SER A 47 13.62 4.31 15.06
CA SER A 47 14.09 3.20 15.92
C SER A 47 13.29 1.92 15.67
N LEU A 48 11.96 2.01 15.73
CA LEU A 48 11.08 0.89 15.46
C LEU A 48 11.24 0.37 14.02
N HIS A 49 11.42 1.30 13.06
CA HIS A 49 11.68 0.91 11.66
C HIS A 49 12.94 0.08 11.52
N ASP A 50 14.04 0.49 12.16
CA ASP A 50 15.33 -0.20 12.13
C ASP A 50 15.24 -1.57 12.80
N GLU A 51 14.49 -1.70 13.90
CA GLU A 51 14.23 -2.97 14.57
C GLU A 51 13.45 -3.95 13.67
N VAL A 52 12.42 -3.49 12.99
CA VAL A 52 11.66 -4.32 12.03
C VAL A 52 12.51 -4.73 10.82
N GLU A 53 13.36 -3.83 10.30
CA GLU A 53 14.32 -4.17 9.23
C GLU A 53 15.36 -5.20 9.70
N ALA A 54 15.87 -5.06 10.94
CA ALA A 54 16.80 -6.00 11.54
C ALA A 54 16.16 -7.37 11.77
N PHE A 55 14.94 -7.40 12.31
CA PHE A 55 14.15 -8.62 12.48
C PHE A 55 13.93 -9.33 11.13
N ALA A 56 13.52 -8.62 10.11
CA ALA A 56 13.30 -9.18 8.78
C ALA A 56 14.59 -9.82 8.22
N LYS A 57 15.73 -9.13 8.39
CA LYS A 57 17.05 -9.65 8.01
C LYS A 57 17.41 -10.93 8.77
N ALA A 58 17.25 -10.93 10.09
CA ALA A 58 17.55 -12.09 10.96
C ALA A 58 16.67 -13.29 10.63
N GLN A 59 15.40 -13.06 10.25
CA GLN A 59 14.49 -14.12 9.88
C GLN A 59 14.63 -14.58 8.41
N GLY A 60 15.46 -13.93 7.59
CA GLY A 60 15.62 -14.26 6.17
C GLY A 60 14.34 -14.04 5.35
N ILE A 61 13.50 -13.08 5.75
CA ILE A 61 12.29 -12.67 5.03
C ILE A 61 12.53 -11.39 4.25
N LEU A 62 11.58 -11.03 3.38
CA LEU A 62 11.69 -9.79 2.61
C LEU A 62 11.73 -8.58 3.54
N ARG A 63 12.71 -7.70 3.30
CA ARG A 63 12.83 -6.47 4.10
C ARG A 63 11.72 -5.48 3.75
N PRO A 64 11.19 -4.76 4.74
CA PRO A 64 10.15 -3.74 4.56
C PRO A 64 10.36 -2.79 3.37
N LYS A 65 11.59 -2.28 3.19
CA LYS A 65 11.95 -1.41 2.07
C LYS A 65 11.77 -2.05 0.69
N GLN A 66 12.00 -3.36 0.57
CA GLN A 66 11.83 -4.09 -0.68
C GLN A 66 10.34 -4.23 -1.02
N VAL A 67 9.51 -4.51 0.00
CA VAL A 67 8.06 -4.62 -0.15
C VAL A 67 7.45 -3.25 -0.48
N ALA A 68 7.79 -2.21 0.28
CA ALA A 68 7.31 -0.83 0.05
C ALA A 68 7.63 -0.35 -1.38
N TYR A 69 8.83 -0.67 -1.88
CA TYR A 69 9.25 -0.32 -3.23
C TYR A 69 8.36 -0.92 -4.33
N THR A 70 7.76 -2.09 -4.11
CA THR A 70 6.83 -2.69 -5.08
C THR A 70 5.55 -1.88 -5.27
N ILE A 71 5.15 -1.10 -4.26
CA ILE A 71 3.96 -0.24 -4.27
C ILE A 71 4.32 1.17 -4.73
N PHE A 72 5.40 1.75 -4.17
CA PHE A 72 5.86 3.07 -4.54
C PHE A 72 7.38 3.20 -4.44
N PRO A 73 8.08 3.56 -5.54
CA PRO A 73 9.53 3.70 -5.56
C PRO A 73 9.99 5.05 -5.02
N HIS A 74 9.80 5.29 -3.71
CA HIS A 74 10.00 6.58 -3.04
C HIS A 74 11.36 7.22 -3.35
N LYS A 75 12.47 6.49 -3.19
CA LYS A 75 13.83 7.01 -3.49
C LYS A 75 14.03 7.39 -4.96
N LEU A 76 13.32 6.74 -5.89
CA LEU A 76 13.36 7.14 -7.29
C LEU A 76 12.60 8.46 -7.49
N TYR A 77 11.44 8.60 -6.83
CA TYR A 77 10.66 9.84 -6.85
C TYR A 77 11.45 11.02 -6.27
N GLU A 78 12.09 10.86 -5.12
CA GLU A 78 12.95 11.90 -4.52
C GLU A 78 14.02 12.39 -5.50
N ARG A 79 14.68 11.46 -6.22
CA ARG A 79 15.70 11.80 -7.22
C ARG A 79 15.13 12.45 -8.49
N LYS A 80 13.90 12.14 -8.86
CA LYS A 80 13.27 12.66 -10.08
C LYS A 80 12.49 13.95 -9.86
N GLY A 81 11.95 14.16 -8.66
CA GLY A 81 11.33 15.40 -8.19
C GLY A 81 9.86 15.58 -8.59
N ASP A 82 9.38 14.93 -9.65
CA ASP A 82 8.00 15.02 -10.13
C ASP A 82 7.49 13.72 -10.75
N ALA A 83 6.16 13.62 -10.91
CA ALA A 83 5.48 12.44 -11.42
C ALA A 83 5.89 12.07 -12.85
N THR A 84 6.01 13.04 -13.76
CA THR A 84 6.31 12.79 -15.18
C THR A 84 7.67 12.12 -15.33
N ARG A 85 8.70 12.68 -14.67
CA ARG A 85 10.05 12.13 -14.68
C ARG A 85 10.13 10.79 -13.96
N LEU A 86 9.36 10.62 -12.86
CA LEU A 86 9.26 9.35 -12.16
C LEU A 86 8.72 8.26 -13.09
N PHE A 87 7.56 8.50 -13.72
CA PHE A 87 6.90 7.52 -14.58
C PHE A 87 7.78 7.15 -15.78
N ALA A 88 8.37 8.14 -16.46
CA ALA A 88 9.30 7.91 -17.56
C ALA A 88 10.50 7.07 -17.11
N ALA A 89 11.15 7.44 -16.00
CA ALA A 89 12.31 6.70 -15.49
C ALA A 89 11.94 5.27 -15.06
N TYR A 90 10.80 5.06 -14.42
CA TYR A 90 10.38 3.75 -13.97
C TYR A 90 10.01 2.82 -15.15
N ASN A 91 9.26 3.32 -16.12
CA ASN A 91 8.79 2.53 -17.25
C ASN A 91 9.91 2.25 -18.28
N ASN A 92 10.93 3.11 -18.38
CA ASN A 92 12.07 2.93 -19.28
C ASN A 92 13.14 1.96 -18.74
N THR A 93 13.13 1.64 -17.44
CA THR A 93 14.06 0.68 -16.83
C THR A 93 13.58 -0.76 -17.02
N ARG A 94 13.55 -1.24 -18.28
CA ARG A 94 13.29 -2.65 -18.59
C ARG A 94 14.31 -3.53 -17.85
N GLY A 95 13.83 -4.52 -17.10
CA GLY A 95 14.65 -5.56 -16.49
C GLY A 95 15.25 -5.26 -15.11
N MET A 96 15.36 -4.00 -14.67
CA MET A 96 15.89 -3.72 -13.32
C MET A 96 14.88 -4.05 -12.21
N PHE A 97 13.60 -4.02 -12.52
CA PHE A 97 12.48 -4.31 -11.60
C PHE A 97 11.86 -5.71 -11.80
N ASP A 98 12.18 -6.39 -12.89
CA ASP A 98 11.79 -7.79 -13.12
C ASP A 98 12.51 -8.78 -12.18
N ARG A 99 13.47 -8.27 -11.38
CA ARG A 99 14.15 -9.04 -10.31
C ARG A 99 13.28 -9.34 -9.09
N VAL A 100 12.13 -8.70 -8.95
CA VAL A 100 11.10 -9.19 -8.05
C VAL A 100 10.52 -10.45 -8.73
N LYS A 101 10.84 -11.62 -8.18
CA LYS A 101 10.50 -12.97 -8.69
C LYS A 101 8.96 -13.25 -8.71
N THR A 102 8.17 -12.27 -9.07
CA THR A 102 6.74 -12.41 -9.27
C THR A 102 6.48 -12.30 -10.77
N GLY A 103 6.03 -13.37 -11.39
CA GLY A 103 5.71 -13.40 -12.83
C GLY A 103 4.64 -12.38 -13.27
N TRP A 104 4.09 -11.57 -12.32
CA TRP A 104 3.09 -10.54 -12.57
C TRP A 104 3.65 -9.10 -12.42
N GLY A 105 4.95 -8.92 -12.08
CA GLY A 105 5.61 -7.61 -11.91
C GLY A 105 5.39 -6.99 -10.53
N THR A 106 5.37 -5.66 -10.47
CA THR A 106 5.15 -4.87 -9.26
C THR A 106 3.80 -4.17 -9.27
N TYR A 107 3.29 -3.79 -8.10
CA TYR A 107 2.08 -2.98 -8.00
C TYR A 107 2.22 -1.63 -8.70
N PHE A 108 3.37 -0.95 -8.52
CA PHE A 108 3.60 0.35 -9.16
C PHE A 108 3.58 0.26 -10.68
N ARG A 109 4.15 -0.81 -11.27
CA ARG A 109 4.07 -1.02 -12.72
C ARG A 109 2.62 -1.16 -13.17
N ARG A 110 1.78 -1.90 -12.44
CA ARG A 110 0.37 -2.05 -12.78
C ARG A 110 -0.43 -0.76 -12.63
N MET A 111 -0.02 0.13 -11.73
CA MET A 111 -0.64 1.47 -11.60
C MET A 111 -0.24 2.41 -12.74
N THR A 112 0.99 2.27 -13.26
CA THR A 112 1.58 3.21 -14.23
C THR A 112 1.68 2.66 -15.66
N ASN A 113 1.41 1.38 -15.85
CA ASN A 113 1.46 0.70 -17.14
C ASN A 113 0.44 -0.46 -17.15
N TYR A 114 -0.84 -0.15 -16.90
CA TYR A 114 -1.90 -1.14 -16.87
C TYR A 114 -2.30 -1.54 -18.27
N GLU A 115 -2.21 -2.83 -18.59
CA GLU A 115 -2.53 -3.35 -19.91
C GLU A 115 -4.05 -3.30 -20.17
N THR A 116 -4.44 -2.67 -21.27
CA THR A 116 -5.81 -2.66 -21.77
C THR A 116 -5.86 -3.08 -23.23
N ARG A 117 -7.06 -3.34 -23.77
CA ARG A 117 -7.24 -3.67 -25.20
C ARG A 117 -6.75 -2.55 -26.14
N LYS A 118 -6.70 -1.30 -25.65
CA LYS A 118 -6.25 -0.11 -26.40
C LYS A 118 -4.78 0.24 -26.16
N GLY A 119 -4.05 -0.63 -25.45
CA GLY A 119 -2.68 -0.39 -25.02
C GLY A 119 -2.54 -0.05 -23.54
N PRO A 120 -1.32 0.17 -23.05
CA PRO A 120 -1.05 0.42 -21.65
C PRO A 120 -1.54 1.80 -21.22
N VAL A 121 -2.04 1.88 -19.98
CA VAL A 121 -2.58 3.10 -19.37
C VAL A 121 -1.86 3.42 -18.07
N ASN A 122 -1.41 4.65 -17.91
CA ASN A 122 -0.93 5.18 -16.63
C ASN A 122 -2.12 5.73 -15.82
N GLN A 123 -2.65 4.89 -14.93
CA GLN A 123 -3.82 5.22 -14.11
C GLN A 123 -3.52 6.38 -13.15
N LEU A 124 -2.32 6.40 -12.53
CA LEU A 124 -1.95 7.46 -11.58
C LEU A 124 -1.80 8.81 -12.27
N GLU A 125 -1.20 8.86 -13.45
CA GLU A 125 -1.07 10.10 -14.22
C GLU A 125 -2.44 10.67 -14.61
N ASN A 126 -3.35 9.82 -15.07
CA ASN A 126 -4.70 10.21 -15.43
C ASN A 126 -5.46 10.78 -14.23
N ILE A 127 -5.34 10.17 -13.05
CA ILE A 127 -5.98 10.65 -11.82
C ILE A 127 -5.38 11.99 -11.38
N ILE A 128 -4.05 12.12 -11.36
CA ILE A 128 -3.36 13.39 -11.04
C ILE A 128 -3.85 14.50 -11.98
N ARG A 129 -3.93 14.23 -13.29
CA ARG A 129 -4.42 15.18 -14.28
C ARG A 129 -5.89 15.54 -14.04
N ALA A 130 -6.74 14.54 -13.75
CA ALA A 130 -8.16 14.76 -13.49
C ALA A 130 -8.40 15.61 -12.24
N ILE A 131 -7.62 15.41 -11.16
CA ILE A 131 -7.75 16.21 -9.94
C ILE A 131 -7.25 17.63 -10.17
N ARG A 132 -6.11 17.81 -10.85
CA ARG A 132 -5.53 19.14 -11.15
C ARG A 132 -6.41 19.99 -12.06
N GLY A 133 -7.14 19.37 -12.98
CA GLY A 133 -7.96 20.06 -14.00
C GLY A 133 -9.38 20.39 -13.58
N ARG A 134 -9.80 20.10 -12.34
CA ARG A 134 -11.18 20.31 -11.91
C ARG A 134 -11.33 21.52 -11.00
N GLU A 135 -12.27 22.41 -11.35
CA GLU A 135 -12.75 23.48 -10.46
C GLU A 135 -13.59 22.91 -9.30
N ASN A 136 -14.42 21.90 -9.59
CA ASN A 136 -15.26 21.21 -8.62
C ASN A 136 -14.92 19.71 -8.59
N LEU A 137 -14.55 19.21 -7.40
CA LEU A 137 -14.27 17.80 -7.19
C LEU A 137 -15.56 16.99 -7.08
N SER A 138 -15.57 15.82 -7.69
CA SER A 138 -16.60 14.82 -7.47
C SER A 138 -16.46 14.23 -6.06
N ARG A 139 -17.57 13.93 -5.39
CA ARG A 139 -17.58 13.18 -4.14
C ARG A 139 -17.23 11.70 -4.33
N ALA A 140 -17.30 11.21 -5.57
CA ALA A 140 -16.88 9.84 -5.89
C ALA A 140 -15.36 9.70 -5.87
N ALA A 141 -14.88 8.57 -5.39
CA ALA A 141 -13.46 8.24 -5.39
C ALA A 141 -12.95 7.91 -6.81
N TYR A 142 -11.71 8.28 -7.09
CA TYR A 142 -10.98 7.79 -8.26
C TYR A 142 -10.45 6.38 -7.98
N THR A 143 -10.41 5.52 -9.00
CA THR A 143 -10.09 4.11 -8.83
C THR A 143 -8.84 3.70 -9.59
N VAL A 144 -8.02 2.86 -8.96
CA VAL A 144 -6.86 2.20 -9.57
C VAL A 144 -7.05 0.70 -9.47
N LEU A 145 -7.09 0.03 -10.62
CA LEU A 145 -7.19 -1.42 -10.71
C LEU A 145 -5.79 -2.03 -10.77
N ILE A 146 -5.59 -3.08 -9.99
CA ILE A 146 -4.31 -3.81 -9.94
C ILE A 146 -4.44 -5.16 -10.62
N GLN A 147 -5.50 -5.90 -10.29
CA GLN A 147 -5.79 -7.19 -10.92
C GLN A 147 -6.34 -7.03 -12.33
N VAL A 148 -5.92 -7.96 -13.19
CA VAL A 148 -6.53 -8.14 -14.51
C VAL A 148 -7.67 -9.15 -14.38
N PRO A 149 -8.90 -8.80 -14.78
CA PRO A 149 -10.02 -9.74 -14.78
C PRO A 149 -9.73 -10.99 -15.62
N GLY A 150 -10.28 -12.12 -15.20
CA GLY A 150 -10.07 -13.42 -15.85
C GLY A 150 -9.08 -14.31 -15.10
N GLY A 151 -7.93 -14.63 -15.70
CA GLY A 151 -7.00 -15.63 -15.16
C GLY A 151 -6.41 -15.34 -13.76
N GLU A 152 -6.32 -14.07 -13.34
CA GLU A 152 -5.77 -13.72 -12.02
C GLU A 152 -6.80 -13.76 -10.90
N THR A 153 -8.06 -13.51 -11.20
CA THR A 153 -9.12 -13.39 -10.18
C THR A 153 -9.52 -14.71 -9.57
N VAL A 154 -9.34 -15.82 -10.32
CA VAL A 154 -9.72 -17.17 -9.88
C VAL A 154 -8.56 -18.00 -9.32
N ARG A 155 -7.33 -17.47 -9.33
CA ARG A 155 -6.18 -18.18 -8.79
C ARG A 155 -6.12 -18.05 -7.26
N PRO A 156 -6.19 -19.14 -6.50
CA PRO A 156 -6.09 -19.07 -5.04
C PRO A 156 -4.69 -18.67 -4.58
N LEU A 157 -3.65 -19.05 -5.31
CA LEU A 157 -2.25 -18.75 -5.05
C LEU A 157 -1.61 -18.05 -6.25
N GLY A 158 -0.63 -17.20 -5.97
CA GLY A 158 0.05 -16.37 -6.98
C GLY A 158 -0.77 -15.15 -7.39
N GLY A 159 -0.19 -14.29 -8.23
CA GLY A 159 -0.78 -13.02 -8.64
C GLY A 159 -0.78 -11.94 -7.54
N PRO A 160 -1.26 -10.74 -7.87
CA PRO A 160 -1.29 -9.62 -6.94
C PRO A 160 -2.30 -9.85 -5.79
N CYS A 161 -1.86 -9.57 -4.56
CA CYS A 161 -2.74 -9.59 -3.39
C CYS A 161 -3.46 -8.26 -3.17
N LEU A 162 -2.82 -7.14 -3.48
CA LEU A 162 -3.49 -5.84 -3.62
C LEU A 162 -4.32 -5.85 -4.90
N ASN A 163 -5.62 -5.59 -4.79
CA ASN A 163 -6.54 -5.69 -5.92
C ASN A 163 -7.02 -4.33 -6.43
N TYR A 164 -7.23 -3.41 -5.50
CA TYR A 164 -7.95 -2.19 -5.74
C TYR A 164 -7.46 -1.07 -4.83
N ILE A 165 -7.37 0.14 -5.37
CA ILE A 165 -7.13 1.36 -4.60
C ILE A 165 -8.21 2.37 -4.98
N ALA A 166 -8.85 3.01 -3.98
CA ALA A 166 -9.66 4.19 -4.16
C ALA A 166 -8.92 5.42 -3.63
N ILE A 167 -8.91 6.48 -4.40
CA ILE A 167 -8.34 7.78 -4.04
C ILE A 167 -9.50 8.74 -3.82
N GLN A 168 -9.66 9.18 -2.58
CA GLN A 168 -10.68 10.12 -2.15
C GLN A 168 -10.09 11.52 -2.20
N ALA A 169 -10.76 12.46 -2.86
CA ALA A 169 -10.33 13.85 -2.96
C ALA A 169 -11.44 14.74 -2.41
N GLU A 170 -11.21 15.37 -1.26
CA GLU A 170 -12.22 16.14 -0.56
C GLU A 170 -11.70 17.55 -0.20
N PRO A 171 -12.56 18.59 -0.21
CA PRO A 171 -12.21 19.88 0.36
C PRO A 171 -11.96 19.73 1.87
N ALA A 172 -10.81 20.15 2.37
CA ALA A 172 -10.55 20.14 3.80
C ALA A 172 -11.46 21.17 4.49
N GLN A 173 -12.21 20.73 5.50
CA GLN A 173 -13.27 21.50 6.17
C GLN A 173 -12.81 22.87 6.72
N ARG A 174 -11.55 23.04 7.12
CA ARG A 174 -11.05 24.25 7.80
C ARG A 174 -10.34 25.28 6.91
N HIS A 175 -9.81 24.91 5.72
CA HIS A 175 -8.87 25.79 5.00
C HIS A 175 -9.07 25.85 3.48
N ARG A 176 -10.18 25.37 2.91
CA ARG A 176 -10.39 25.25 1.46
C ARG A 176 -9.27 24.52 0.70
N ARG A 177 -8.34 23.88 1.42
CA ARG A 177 -7.30 23.04 0.83
C ARG A 177 -7.88 21.67 0.51
N LEU A 178 -7.42 21.10 -0.59
CA LEU A 178 -7.74 19.74 -0.94
C LEU A 178 -7.11 18.76 0.06
N MET A 179 -7.83 17.71 0.43
CA MET A 179 -7.32 16.56 1.17
C MET A 179 -7.44 15.29 0.32
N ILE A 180 -6.41 14.47 0.31
CA ILE A 180 -6.40 13.18 -0.40
C ILE A 180 -6.32 12.05 0.61
N GLY A 181 -7.34 11.19 0.64
CA GLY A 181 -7.34 9.91 1.38
C GLY A 181 -7.14 8.74 0.42
N LEU A 182 -6.72 7.60 0.96
CA LEU A 182 -6.49 6.38 0.19
C LEU A 182 -7.13 5.18 0.87
N LEU A 183 -7.91 4.39 0.13
CA LEU A 183 -8.40 3.08 0.55
C LEU A 183 -7.75 2.01 -0.34
N ALA A 184 -7.15 0.99 0.29
CA ALA A 184 -6.54 -0.14 -0.39
C ALA A 184 -7.23 -1.46 0.02
N VAL A 185 -7.45 -2.36 -0.93
CA VAL A 185 -8.10 -3.66 -0.68
C VAL A 185 -7.18 -4.79 -1.09
N TYR A 186 -6.87 -5.65 -0.10
CA TYR A 186 -6.10 -6.87 -0.27
C TYR A 186 -7.01 -8.10 -0.16
N ARG A 187 -6.94 -9.00 -1.15
CA ARG A 187 -7.63 -10.31 -1.07
C ARG A 187 -6.98 -11.24 -0.05
N ASN A 188 -5.65 -11.13 0.12
CA ASN A 188 -4.82 -11.92 1.02
C ASN A 188 -3.65 -11.09 1.52
N HIS A 189 -3.36 -11.05 2.82
CA HIS A 189 -2.38 -10.15 3.40
C HIS A 189 -1.55 -10.85 4.47
N ASP A 190 -0.29 -11.14 4.16
CA ASP A 190 0.66 -11.73 5.10
C ASP A 190 1.24 -10.65 6.01
N PHE A 191 0.98 -10.76 7.31
CA PHE A 191 1.40 -9.77 8.31
C PHE A 191 2.84 -9.94 8.80
N LEU A 192 3.49 -11.05 8.50
CA LEU A 192 4.91 -11.24 8.75
C LEU A 192 5.75 -10.64 7.63
N GLU A 193 5.50 -11.06 6.39
CA GLU A 193 6.40 -10.78 5.27
C GLU A 193 6.04 -9.52 4.48
N ARG A 194 4.78 -9.06 4.54
CA ARG A 194 4.28 -8.07 3.60
C ARG A 194 3.63 -6.84 4.23
N ALA A 195 2.80 -7.01 5.25
CA ALA A 195 1.89 -5.95 5.70
C ALA A 195 2.60 -4.66 6.14
N TYR A 196 3.69 -4.76 6.91
CA TYR A 196 4.47 -3.60 7.32
C TYR A 196 4.96 -2.78 6.12
N GLY A 197 5.65 -3.44 5.19
CA GLY A 197 6.16 -2.79 3.99
C GLY A 197 5.05 -2.30 3.05
N ASN A 198 3.91 -3.01 3.00
CA ASN A 198 2.75 -2.58 2.23
C ASN A 198 2.14 -1.30 2.80
N TYR A 199 1.97 -1.19 4.12
CA TYR A 199 1.48 0.04 4.75
C TYR A 199 2.42 1.21 4.49
N TRP A 200 3.72 1.00 4.66
CA TRP A 200 4.73 2.01 4.35
C TRP A 200 4.70 2.45 2.88
N GLY A 201 4.61 1.49 1.95
CA GLY A 201 4.51 1.77 0.50
C GLY A 201 3.23 2.53 0.13
N LEU A 202 2.09 2.18 0.75
CA LEU A 202 0.82 2.89 0.56
C LEU A 202 0.83 4.30 1.15
N CYS A 203 1.45 4.49 2.32
CA CYS A 203 1.66 5.82 2.91
C CYS A 203 2.51 6.70 1.97
N ASN A 204 3.61 6.16 1.44
CA ASN A 204 4.46 6.88 0.48
C ASN A 204 3.71 7.20 -0.83
N LEU A 205 2.87 6.30 -1.32
CA LEU A 205 2.01 6.55 -2.49
C LEU A 205 1.01 7.67 -2.21
N LEU A 206 0.37 7.67 -1.05
CA LEU A 206 -0.56 8.71 -0.63
C LEU A 206 0.14 10.08 -0.52
N MET A 207 1.31 10.14 0.11
CA MET A 207 2.13 11.35 0.20
C MET A 207 2.53 11.88 -1.18
N PHE A 208 2.92 11.00 -2.09
CA PHE A 208 3.22 11.35 -3.48
C PHE A 208 2.01 11.96 -4.18
N LEU A 209 0.85 11.31 -4.13
CA LEU A 209 -0.37 11.81 -4.75
C LEU A 209 -0.77 13.18 -4.19
N ALA A 210 -0.76 13.33 -2.86
CA ALA A 210 -1.09 14.59 -2.20
C ALA A 210 -0.16 15.72 -2.67
N ARG A 211 1.16 15.46 -2.73
CA ARG A 211 2.15 16.43 -3.23
C ARG A 211 1.89 16.82 -4.68
N GLU A 212 1.65 15.85 -5.56
CA GLU A 212 1.45 16.11 -6.98
C GLU A 212 0.19 16.92 -7.27
N VAL A 213 -0.87 16.76 -6.46
CA VAL A 213 -2.10 17.54 -6.62
C VAL A 213 -2.19 18.74 -5.66
N ARG A 214 -1.11 19.07 -4.95
CA ARG A 214 -1.04 20.17 -3.95
C ARG A 214 -2.09 20.08 -2.86
N ALA A 215 -2.36 18.86 -2.40
CA ALA A 215 -3.31 18.54 -1.34
C ALA A 215 -2.59 18.24 -0.01
N THR A 216 -3.37 18.24 1.07
CA THR A 216 -2.94 17.66 2.35
C THR A 216 -3.17 16.15 2.34
N PRO A 217 -2.21 15.31 2.76
CA PRO A 217 -2.45 13.91 2.92
C PRO A 217 -3.46 13.66 4.05
N GLY A 218 -4.48 12.89 3.76
CA GLY A 218 -5.50 12.41 4.69
C GLY A 218 -5.19 10.98 5.16
N PRO A 219 -6.19 10.25 5.67
CA PRO A 219 -5.98 8.90 6.17
C PRO A 219 -5.74 7.88 5.06
N LEU A 220 -4.96 6.85 5.41
CA LEU A 220 -4.88 5.59 4.68
C LEU A 220 -5.80 4.57 5.35
N THR A 221 -6.73 3.99 4.62
CA THR A 221 -7.53 2.84 5.05
C THR A 221 -7.14 1.61 4.25
N CYS A 222 -6.84 0.52 4.94
CA CYS A 222 -6.48 -0.75 4.31
C CYS A 222 -7.45 -1.85 4.74
N VAL A 223 -8.09 -2.51 3.80
CA VAL A 223 -8.98 -3.66 4.03
C VAL A 223 -8.27 -4.92 3.59
N SER A 224 -8.17 -5.89 4.49
CA SER A 224 -7.64 -7.23 4.22
C SER A 224 -8.78 -8.24 4.33
N SER A 225 -9.26 -8.77 3.20
CA SER A 225 -10.29 -9.81 3.20
C SER A 225 -9.83 -11.05 3.99
N HIS A 226 -8.55 -11.37 3.89
CA HIS A 226 -7.88 -12.39 4.67
C HIS A 226 -6.53 -11.88 5.16
N ALA A 227 -6.41 -11.63 6.45
CA ALA A 227 -5.18 -11.26 7.14
C ALA A 227 -4.63 -12.47 7.89
N TYR A 228 -3.34 -12.78 7.74
CA TYR A 228 -2.75 -13.97 8.36
C TYR A 228 -1.25 -13.84 8.63
N VAL A 229 -0.75 -14.73 9.48
CA VAL A 229 0.67 -15.02 9.65
C VAL A 229 0.90 -16.49 9.34
N GLY A 230 1.60 -16.78 8.24
CA GLY A 230 1.83 -18.14 7.76
C GLY A 230 2.88 -18.90 8.58
N ALA A 231 4.12 -18.48 8.48
CA ALA A 231 5.28 -19.13 9.13
C ALA A 231 5.82 -18.28 10.28
N LYS A 232 6.80 -18.84 11.05
CA LYS A 232 7.60 -18.13 12.07
C LYS A 232 6.78 -17.37 13.13
N LYS A 233 5.58 -17.85 13.44
CA LYS A 233 4.64 -17.24 14.40
C LYS A 233 5.29 -16.95 15.76
N MET A 234 6.08 -17.89 16.29
CA MET A 234 6.77 -17.73 17.59
C MET A 234 7.89 -16.69 17.54
N ALA A 235 8.61 -16.58 16.41
CA ALA A 235 9.63 -15.54 16.27
C ALA A 235 8.98 -14.14 16.23
N LEU A 236 7.88 -13.99 15.47
CA LEU A 236 7.12 -12.75 15.43
C LEU A 236 6.52 -12.39 16.79
N ARG A 237 5.98 -13.38 17.52
CA ARG A 237 5.47 -13.18 18.89
C ARG A 237 6.54 -12.59 19.80
N ARG A 238 7.71 -13.25 19.90
CA ARG A 238 8.83 -12.80 20.75
C ARG A 238 9.29 -11.39 20.37
N PHE A 239 9.33 -11.09 19.09
CA PHE A 239 9.70 -9.76 18.60
C PHE A 239 8.69 -8.70 19.06
N VAL A 240 7.39 -8.92 18.85
CA VAL A 240 6.33 -7.96 19.21
C VAL A 240 6.14 -7.81 20.73
N GLU A 241 6.40 -8.85 21.50
CA GLU A 241 6.36 -8.82 22.97
C GLU A 241 7.61 -8.14 23.58
N GLY A 242 8.69 -8.00 22.82
CA GLY A 242 9.92 -7.32 23.23
C GLY A 242 9.97 -5.83 22.85
N LEU A 243 9.00 -5.33 22.07
CA LEU A 243 8.81 -3.91 21.74
C LEU A 243 7.97 -3.21 22.81
#